data_db062d905d62487da7ac90bce1c7c5dc
#
_entry.id   db062d905d62487da7ac90bce1c7c5dc
#
_cell.length_a   1.000
_cell.length_b   1.000
_cell.length_c   1.000
_cell.angle_alpha   90.00
_cell.angle_beta   90.00
_cell.angle_gamma   90.00
#
_symmetry.space_group_name_H-M   'P 1'
#
loop_
_entity.id
_entity.type
_entity.pdbx_description
1 polymer ?
#
loop_
_entity_poly.entity_id
_entity_poly.type
_entity_poly.pdbx_seq_one_letter_code
_entity_poly.pdbx_strand_id
1 'polypeptide(L)'
;MTRTLFASLFAGEQHVSSSEISSVSFVPETAFGIWFLRTATWEHHVLRVAIDDLKRLIDTALPDAPVIVDAGCGQGQSFRLLGKAFRPARIIGVDFHEPSLVEAEGAARACAGDDGWTGEIELLRADCARLPLPDASADIVFCHQTFHHLVEQVRSLGEFRRVLKPGGVLLFAESTDAYIKSWVIRLLFRHPMHVQKSADGYLDMIRGAGFSFGSQNVSMPYLWWSRATDFGLLERIGLHRPQPGKRRETLVNVAAVKVR
;
A
#
# COMPACT_ATOMS: atom_id res chain seq x y z
N MET A 1 17.72 -21.42 1.46
CA MET A 1 17.56 -21.08 2.90
C MET A 1 17.19 -19.62 3.00
N THR A 2 15.91 -19.34 3.10
CA THR A 2 15.40 -17.97 3.26
C THR A 2 15.71 -17.53 4.70
N ARG A 3 16.58 -16.53 4.85
CA ARG A 3 16.88 -15.95 6.17
C ARG A 3 15.83 -14.90 6.49
N THR A 4 14.96 -15.18 7.43
CA THR A 4 14.17 -14.16 8.12
C THR A 4 15.11 -13.51 9.13
N LEU A 5 15.63 -12.34 8.81
CA LEU A 5 16.46 -11.57 9.73
C LEU A 5 15.56 -10.64 10.55
N PHE A 6 15.36 -10.95 11.82
CA PHE A 6 14.96 -9.97 12.81
C PHE A 6 16.18 -9.09 13.09
N ALA A 7 16.29 -7.96 12.44
CA ALA A 7 17.22 -6.92 12.85
C ALA A 7 16.59 -6.18 14.04
N SER A 8 16.76 -6.73 15.25
CA SER A 8 16.62 -5.98 16.49
C SER A 8 17.77 -4.98 16.55
N LEU A 9 17.62 -3.84 15.91
CA LEU A 9 18.48 -2.68 16.12
C LEU A 9 18.06 -1.96 17.40
N PHE A 10 18.23 -2.63 18.54
CA PHE A 10 18.36 -1.98 19.84
C PHE A 10 19.84 -1.74 20.14
N ALA A 11 20.41 -0.71 19.53
CA ALA A 11 21.67 -0.13 19.97
C ALA A 11 21.52 1.39 19.88
N GLY A 12 21.08 1.98 20.97
CA GLY A 12 20.92 3.41 21.17
C GLY A 12 19.59 3.70 21.85
N GLU A 13 19.53 3.50 23.18
CA GLU A 13 18.45 4.00 24.03
C GLU A 13 18.40 5.53 23.94
N GLN A 14 17.64 6.05 22.99
CA GLN A 14 16.92 7.28 23.24
C GLN A 14 15.53 6.85 23.72
N HIS A 15 15.33 6.93 25.04
CA HIS A 15 14.02 6.91 25.66
C HIS A 15 13.17 8.01 25.02
N VAL A 16 12.48 7.68 23.93
CA VAL A 16 11.34 8.49 23.46
C VAL A 16 10.27 8.28 24.53
N SER A 17 10.05 9.32 25.32
CA SER A 17 9.03 9.35 26.35
C SER A 17 7.70 8.89 25.79
N SER A 18 7.01 8.00 26.52
CA SER A 18 5.65 7.55 26.20
C SER A 18 4.60 8.68 26.08
N SER A 19 4.97 9.92 26.38
CA SER A 19 4.15 11.12 26.20
C SER A 19 4.23 11.75 24.82
N GLU A 20 5.21 11.40 23.96
CA GLU A 20 5.31 11.88 22.57
C GLU A 20 4.58 10.99 21.55
N ILE A 21 4.05 9.85 21.98
CA ILE A 21 3.24 8.95 21.14
C ILE A 21 1.75 9.37 21.07
N SER A 22 1.37 10.50 21.64
CA SER A 22 -0.04 10.89 21.83
C SER A 22 -0.69 11.69 20.70
N SER A 23 -0.11 11.84 19.52
CA SER A 23 -0.86 12.25 18.33
C SER A 23 -1.12 10.99 17.50
N VAL A 24 -2.37 10.49 17.54
CA VAL A 24 -2.81 9.29 16.82
C VAL A 24 -2.57 9.48 15.32
N SER A 25 -1.41 9.04 14.83
CA SER A 25 -1.08 9.02 13.40
C SER A 25 -1.78 7.88 12.66
N PHE A 26 -2.53 7.04 13.37
CA PHE A 26 -3.15 5.83 12.85
C PHE A 26 -4.53 5.60 13.50
N VAL A 27 -5.53 5.23 12.70
CA VAL A 27 -6.86 4.80 13.16
C VAL A 27 -6.94 3.27 13.09
N PRO A 28 -7.10 2.56 14.22
CA PRO A 28 -7.22 1.11 14.22
C PRO A 28 -8.45 0.64 13.45
N GLU A 29 -8.27 -0.42 12.66
CA GLU A 29 -9.35 -1.03 11.89
C GLU A 29 -10.36 -1.77 12.79
N THR A 30 -11.55 -2.02 12.27
CA THR A 30 -12.58 -2.83 12.95
C THR A 30 -12.20 -4.31 12.96
N ALA A 31 -12.77 -5.10 13.86
CA ALA A 31 -12.61 -6.55 13.86
C ALA A 31 -13.07 -7.19 12.54
N PHE A 32 -14.13 -6.65 11.91
CA PHE A 32 -14.58 -7.06 10.58
C PHE A 32 -13.53 -6.75 9.51
N GLY A 33 -12.96 -5.55 9.51
CA GLY A 33 -11.92 -5.14 8.59
C GLY A 33 -10.69 -6.06 8.69
N ILE A 34 -10.19 -6.29 9.90
CA ILE A 34 -9.07 -7.21 10.15
C ILE A 34 -9.37 -8.62 9.64
N TRP A 35 -10.58 -9.13 9.91
CA TRP A 35 -11.00 -10.45 9.39
C TRP A 35 -11.05 -10.46 7.85
N PHE A 36 -11.63 -9.43 7.24
CA PHE A 36 -11.78 -9.34 5.79
C PHE A 36 -10.44 -9.33 5.06
N LEU A 37 -9.44 -8.62 5.59
CA LEU A 37 -8.09 -8.59 5.05
C LEU A 37 -7.41 -9.96 5.00
N ARG A 38 -7.86 -10.94 5.82
CA ARG A 38 -7.34 -12.33 5.86
C ARG A 38 -8.04 -13.26 4.87
N THR A 39 -9.05 -12.79 4.15
CA THR A 39 -9.83 -13.65 3.27
C THR A 39 -9.18 -13.83 1.90
N ALA A 40 -9.40 -15.01 1.30
CA ALA A 40 -9.01 -15.25 -0.10
C ALA A 40 -9.68 -14.25 -1.06
N THR A 41 -10.86 -13.71 -0.70
CA THR A 41 -11.54 -12.65 -1.45
C THR A 41 -10.68 -11.40 -1.53
N TRP A 42 -10.11 -10.96 -0.41
CA TRP A 42 -9.19 -9.82 -0.39
C TRP A 42 -7.95 -10.09 -1.24
N GLU A 43 -7.28 -11.22 -1.02
CA GLU A 43 -6.08 -11.58 -1.76
C GLU A 43 -6.32 -11.65 -3.27
N HIS A 44 -7.39 -12.34 -3.71
CA HIS A 44 -7.61 -12.60 -5.12
C HIS A 44 -8.29 -11.46 -5.88
N HIS A 45 -9.19 -10.72 -5.26
CA HIS A 45 -10.00 -9.71 -5.94
C HIS A 45 -9.59 -8.27 -5.64
N VAL A 46 -8.75 -8.06 -4.64
CA VAL A 46 -8.26 -6.72 -4.29
C VAL A 46 -6.76 -6.64 -4.52
N LEU A 47 -5.98 -7.35 -3.73
CA LEU A 47 -4.53 -7.20 -3.70
C LEU A 47 -3.85 -7.67 -4.99
N ARG A 48 -4.15 -8.89 -5.47
CA ARG A 48 -3.56 -9.42 -6.71
C ARG A 48 -3.94 -8.57 -7.92
N VAL A 49 -5.20 -8.16 -8.02
CA VAL A 49 -5.66 -7.30 -9.12
C VAL A 49 -4.93 -5.96 -9.13
N ALA A 50 -4.69 -5.37 -7.95
CA ALA A 50 -3.93 -4.13 -7.83
C ALA A 50 -2.46 -4.33 -8.23
N ILE A 51 -1.80 -5.40 -7.78
CA ILE A 51 -0.40 -5.70 -8.15
C ILE A 51 -0.25 -5.94 -9.65
N ASP A 52 -1.14 -6.72 -10.26
CA ASP A 52 -1.12 -6.99 -11.69
C ASP A 52 -1.34 -5.71 -12.51
N ASP A 53 -2.26 -4.86 -12.07
CA ASP A 53 -2.53 -3.57 -12.73
C ASP A 53 -1.34 -2.62 -12.57
N LEU A 54 -0.80 -2.45 -11.36
CA LEU A 54 0.37 -1.60 -11.11
C LEU A 54 1.59 -2.06 -11.91
N LYS A 55 1.83 -3.37 -12.01
CA LYS A 55 2.91 -3.92 -12.82
C LYS A 55 2.78 -3.52 -14.29
N ARG A 56 1.57 -3.52 -14.84
CA ARG A 56 1.26 -3.10 -16.21
C ARG A 56 1.48 -1.60 -16.43
N LEU A 57 1.31 -0.78 -15.39
CA LEU A 57 1.47 0.67 -15.44
C LEU A 57 2.94 1.14 -15.40
N ILE A 58 3.88 0.25 -15.11
CA ILE A 58 5.31 0.59 -15.11
C ILE A 58 5.79 0.71 -16.56
N ASP A 59 6.36 1.85 -16.90
CA ASP A 59 6.93 2.14 -18.21
C ASP A 59 8.46 2.43 -18.18
N THR A 60 9.08 2.17 -17.03
CA THR A 60 10.51 2.30 -16.81
C THR A 60 11.16 0.95 -16.53
N ALA A 61 12.45 0.82 -16.84
CA ALA A 61 13.19 -0.40 -16.54
C ALA A 61 13.43 -0.53 -15.02
N LEU A 62 13.11 -1.69 -14.48
CA LEU A 62 13.45 -2.08 -13.11
C LEU A 62 14.67 -3.01 -13.13
N PRO A 63 15.43 -3.08 -12.02
CA PRO A 63 16.45 -4.12 -11.84
C PRO A 63 15.83 -5.52 -11.87
N ASP A 64 16.60 -6.53 -12.30
CA ASP A 64 16.15 -7.94 -12.35
C ASP A 64 15.74 -8.48 -10.98
N ALA A 65 16.35 -7.97 -9.90
CA ALA A 65 16.04 -8.35 -8.52
C ALA A 65 15.91 -7.08 -7.64
N PRO A 66 14.80 -6.33 -7.75
CA PRO A 66 14.65 -5.07 -7.05
C PRO A 66 14.56 -5.23 -5.51
N VAL A 67 14.90 -4.18 -4.79
CA VAL A 67 14.56 -4.04 -3.37
C VAL A 67 13.20 -3.35 -3.28
N ILE A 68 12.23 -3.98 -2.63
CA ILE A 68 10.87 -3.47 -2.45
C ILE A 68 10.66 -3.07 -1.00
N VAL A 69 10.17 -1.86 -0.76
CA VAL A 69 9.59 -1.46 0.52
C VAL A 69 8.07 -1.58 0.40
N ASP A 70 7.47 -2.44 1.22
CA ASP A 70 6.02 -2.59 1.32
C ASP A 70 5.53 -1.73 2.49
N ALA A 71 5.05 -0.53 2.16
CA ALA A 71 4.65 0.50 3.10
C ALA A 71 3.21 0.27 3.60
N GLY A 72 3.08 -0.16 4.85
CA GLY A 72 1.84 -0.65 5.45
C GLY A 72 1.56 -2.09 5.04
N CYS A 73 2.54 -2.97 5.25
CA CYS A 73 2.47 -4.38 4.84
C CYS A 73 1.39 -5.19 5.58
N GLY A 74 0.84 -4.66 6.68
CA GLY A 74 -0.16 -5.34 7.49
C GLY A 74 0.32 -6.72 7.92
N GLN A 75 -0.49 -7.73 7.59
CA GLN A 75 -0.26 -9.13 7.94
C GLN A 75 0.60 -9.88 6.89
N GLY A 76 1.18 -9.16 5.89
CA GLY A 76 2.13 -9.73 4.93
C GLY A 76 1.53 -10.49 3.75
N GLN A 77 0.22 -10.33 3.45
CA GLN A 77 -0.42 -11.00 2.30
C GLN A 77 0.19 -10.62 0.95
N SER A 78 0.81 -9.45 0.87
CA SER A 78 1.49 -8.93 -0.32
C SER A 78 2.76 -9.68 -0.68
N PHE A 79 3.48 -10.24 0.30
CA PHE A 79 4.85 -10.75 0.10
C PHE A 79 4.94 -11.82 -0.98
N ARG A 80 4.08 -12.82 -0.95
CA ARG A 80 4.05 -13.88 -1.95
C ARG A 80 3.74 -13.33 -3.35
N LEU A 81 2.79 -12.41 -3.45
CA LEU A 81 2.38 -11.81 -4.71
C LEU A 81 3.46 -10.90 -5.29
N LEU A 82 4.10 -10.08 -4.45
CA LEU A 82 5.25 -9.25 -4.84
C LEU A 82 6.44 -10.11 -5.25
N GLY A 83 6.72 -11.18 -4.49
CA GLY A 83 7.76 -12.16 -4.82
C GLY A 83 7.56 -12.78 -6.20
N LYS A 84 6.32 -13.16 -6.51
CA LYS A 84 5.96 -13.73 -7.82
C LYS A 84 5.99 -12.70 -8.95
N ALA A 85 5.50 -11.48 -8.69
CA ALA A 85 5.38 -10.44 -9.71
C ALA A 85 6.73 -9.83 -10.11
N PHE A 86 7.62 -9.60 -9.15
CA PHE A 86 8.84 -8.80 -9.33
C PHE A 86 10.14 -9.56 -9.06
N ARG A 87 10.08 -10.76 -8.46
CA ARG A 87 11.25 -11.56 -8.04
C ARG A 87 12.32 -10.73 -7.31
N PRO A 88 11.94 -9.96 -6.27
CA PRO A 88 12.87 -9.03 -5.63
C PRO A 88 14.00 -9.76 -4.91
N ALA A 89 15.17 -9.10 -4.78
CA ALA A 89 16.22 -9.58 -3.90
C ALA A 89 15.79 -9.52 -2.44
N ARG A 90 15.01 -8.47 -2.08
CA ARG A 90 14.52 -8.26 -0.73
C ARG A 90 13.17 -7.52 -0.74
N ILE A 91 12.27 -7.93 0.16
CA ILE A 91 11.08 -7.17 0.55
C ILE A 91 11.30 -6.67 1.98
N ILE A 92 11.10 -5.37 2.20
CA ILE A 92 11.11 -4.74 3.51
C ILE A 92 9.68 -4.38 3.83
N GLY A 93 9.00 -5.21 4.65
CA GLY A 93 7.64 -4.98 5.11
C GLY A 93 7.66 -3.99 6.29
N VAL A 94 6.99 -2.86 6.12
CA VAL A 94 6.89 -1.82 7.15
C VAL A 94 5.46 -1.70 7.62
N ASP A 95 5.23 -1.77 8.92
CA ASP A 95 3.94 -1.47 9.53
C ASP A 95 4.12 -0.87 10.92
N PHE A 96 3.18 -0.04 11.35
CA PHE A 96 3.18 0.52 12.70
C PHE A 96 2.56 -0.42 13.74
N HIS A 97 1.60 -1.25 13.29
CA HIS A 97 0.79 -2.12 14.15
C HIS A 97 1.52 -3.43 14.44
N GLU A 98 2.10 -3.53 15.64
CA GLU A 98 2.88 -4.70 16.07
C GLU A 98 2.14 -6.05 15.93
N PRO A 99 0.86 -6.18 16.31
CA PRO A 99 0.12 -7.44 16.12
C PRO A 99 0.06 -7.89 14.66
N SER A 100 -0.05 -6.95 13.70
CA SER A 100 -0.01 -7.27 12.26
C SER A 100 1.37 -7.80 11.84
N LEU A 101 2.45 -7.21 12.36
CA LEU A 101 3.81 -7.67 12.06
C LEU A 101 4.08 -9.08 12.60
N VAL A 102 3.53 -9.44 13.77
CA VAL A 102 3.62 -10.82 14.29
C VAL A 102 2.98 -11.83 13.32
N GLU A 103 1.85 -11.47 12.71
CA GLU A 103 1.22 -12.31 11.68
C GLU A 103 2.05 -12.31 10.37
N ALA A 104 2.60 -11.17 9.99
CA ALA A 104 3.45 -11.02 8.81
C ALA A 104 4.70 -11.90 8.87
N GLU A 105 5.24 -12.19 10.07
CA GLU A 105 6.31 -13.19 10.22
C GLU A 105 5.89 -14.60 9.75
N GLY A 106 4.66 -14.98 10.06
CA GLY A 106 4.09 -16.25 9.59
C GLY A 106 4.00 -16.27 8.06
N ALA A 107 3.51 -15.18 7.46
CA ALA A 107 3.43 -15.03 6.02
C ALA A 107 4.82 -15.05 5.37
N ALA A 108 5.81 -14.36 5.94
CA ALA A 108 7.19 -14.35 5.46
C ALA A 108 7.82 -15.75 5.48
N ARG A 109 7.60 -16.51 6.56
CA ARG A 109 8.07 -17.90 6.66
C ARG A 109 7.39 -18.81 5.62
N ALA A 110 6.10 -18.62 5.37
CA ALA A 110 5.36 -19.39 4.37
C ALA A 110 5.81 -19.10 2.93
N CYS A 111 6.31 -17.88 2.65
CA CYS A 111 6.87 -17.54 1.34
C CYS A 111 8.20 -18.25 1.05
N ALA A 112 8.88 -18.76 2.07
CA ALA A 112 10.16 -19.42 1.93
C ALA A 112 10.01 -20.76 1.16
N GLY A 113 10.39 -20.76 -0.12
CA GLY A 113 10.35 -21.94 -0.98
C GLY A 113 9.09 -22.07 -1.84
N ASP A 114 8.17 -21.13 -1.78
CA ASP A 114 7.00 -21.10 -2.65
C ASP A 114 7.36 -20.44 -4.01
N ASP A 115 6.86 -20.99 -5.10
CA ASP A 115 7.02 -20.51 -6.49
C ASP A 115 8.49 -20.26 -6.94
N GLY A 116 9.50 -20.83 -6.25
CA GLY A 116 10.92 -20.71 -6.62
C GLY A 116 11.51 -19.31 -6.43
N TRP A 117 10.85 -18.42 -5.69
CA TRP A 117 11.43 -17.16 -5.26
C TRP A 117 12.26 -17.38 -3.97
N THR A 118 13.48 -16.84 -3.94
CA THR A 118 14.47 -17.04 -2.86
C THR A 118 14.93 -15.74 -2.22
N GLY A 119 14.22 -14.64 -2.47
CA GLY A 119 14.54 -13.34 -1.87
C GLY A 119 14.32 -13.31 -0.34
N GLU A 120 14.86 -12.27 0.27
CA GLU A 120 14.75 -12.06 1.73
C GLU A 120 13.50 -11.24 2.06
N ILE A 121 12.88 -11.51 3.22
CA ILE A 121 11.84 -10.67 3.80
C ILE A 121 12.35 -10.15 5.14
N GLU A 122 12.37 -8.84 5.28
CA GLU A 122 12.70 -8.12 6.50
C GLU A 122 11.44 -7.38 6.99
N LEU A 123 11.18 -7.40 8.30
CA LEU A 123 10.04 -6.69 8.89
C LEU A 123 10.53 -5.57 9.79
N LEU A 124 9.96 -4.38 9.61
CA LEU A 124 10.29 -3.19 10.39
C LEU A 124 9.01 -2.60 11.01
N ARG A 125 9.05 -2.39 12.32
CA ARG A 125 8.03 -1.60 12.99
C ARG A 125 8.37 -0.12 12.87
N ALA A 126 7.64 0.61 12.01
CA ALA A 126 7.88 2.03 11.80
C ALA A 126 6.63 2.75 11.28
N ASP A 127 6.63 4.08 11.45
CA ASP A 127 5.66 4.97 10.82
C ASP A 127 6.11 5.27 9.38
N CYS A 128 5.20 5.18 8.42
CA CYS A 128 5.44 5.54 7.02
C CYS A 128 5.87 7.01 6.84
N ALA A 129 5.56 7.87 7.80
CA ALA A 129 6.02 9.26 7.83
C ALA A 129 7.46 9.43 8.39
N ARG A 130 8.09 8.33 8.85
CA ARG A 130 9.46 8.32 9.39
C ARG A 130 10.08 6.94 9.21
N LEU A 131 10.49 6.62 8.00
CA LEU A 131 11.08 5.31 7.68
C LEU A 131 12.52 5.21 8.18
N PRO A 132 12.88 4.18 8.99
CA PRO A 132 14.25 3.97 9.45
C PRO A 132 15.11 3.30 8.38
N LEU A 133 15.02 3.80 7.14
CA LEU A 133 15.74 3.29 5.98
C LEU A 133 16.64 4.37 5.41
N PRO A 134 17.81 4.00 4.87
CA PRO A 134 18.71 4.94 4.20
C PRO A 134 18.06 5.60 2.97
N ASP A 135 18.54 6.79 2.62
CA ASP A 135 18.21 7.45 1.36
C ASP A 135 18.60 6.55 0.17
N ALA A 136 17.81 6.55 -0.88
CA ALA A 136 18.09 5.83 -2.11
C ALA A 136 18.42 4.33 -1.90
N SER A 137 17.72 3.65 -1.00
CA SER A 137 17.95 2.24 -0.65
C SER A 137 16.97 1.27 -1.32
N ALA A 138 15.86 1.75 -1.88
CA ALA A 138 14.81 0.95 -2.50
C ALA A 138 14.65 1.24 -4.00
N ASP A 139 14.30 0.22 -4.78
CA ASP A 139 13.96 0.35 -6.20
C ASP A 139 12.45 0.57 -6.38
N ILE A 140 11.65 -0.01 -5.50
CA ILE A 140 10.19 0.09 -5.49
C ILE A 140 9.72 0.43 -4.06
N VAL A 141 8.79 1.36 -3.93
CA VAL A 141 7.92 1.49 -2.78
C VAL A 141 6.52 1.06 -3.21
N PHE A 142 5.98 0.03 -2.58
CA PHE A 142 4.62 -0.45 -2.78
C PHE A 142 3.76 0.06 -1.63
N CYS A 143 2.66 0.74 -1.94
CA CYS A 143 1.69 1.24 -0.98
C CYS A 143 0.29 0.91 -1.48
N HIS A 144 -0.38 -0.03 -0.80
CA HIS A 144 -1.68 -0.54 -1.22
C HIS A 144 -2.67 -0.51 -0.06
N GLN A 145 -3.78 0.22 -0.23
CA GLN A 145 -4.86 0.34 0.75
C GLN A 145 -4.39 0.71 2.17
N THR A 146 -3.33 1.50 2.24
CA THR A 146 -2.69 1.95 3.48
C THR A 146 -2.69 3.47 3.59
N PHE A 147 -2.44 4.16 2.48
CA PHE A 147 -2.20 5.59 2.48
C PHE A 147 -3.40 6.40 3.00
N HIS A 148 -4.61 5.94 2.74
CA HIS A 148 -5.83 6.55 3.25
C HIS A 148 -6.02 6.41 4.78
N HIS A 149 -5.22 5.58 5.45
CA HIS A 149 -5.14 5.51 6.92
C HIS A 149 -4.10 6.48 7.52
N LEU A 150 -3.15 6.97 6.70
CA LEU A 150 -2.09 7.84 7.16
C LEU A 150 -2.60 9.27 7.37
N VAL A 151 -2.29 9.86 8.52
CA VAL A 151 -2.64 11.25 8.84
C VAL A 151 -1.60 12.21 8.25
N GLU A 152 -0.31 11.88 8.32
CA GLU A 152 0.79 12.68 7.79
C GLU A 152 1.14 12.33 6.33
N GLN A 153 0.15 12.35 5.44
CA GLN A 153 0.26 11.90 4.04
C GLN A 153 1.39 12.57 3.25
N VAL A 154 1.55 13.88 3.40
CA VAL A 154 2.61 14.64 2.68
C VAL A 154 3.99 14.19 3.13
N ARG A 155 4.16 13.98 4.43
CA ARG A 155 5.43 13.52 4.99
C ARG A 155 5.74 12.09 4.59
N SER A 156 4.73 11.22 4.57
CA SER A 156 4.88 9.84 4.10
C SER A 156 5.32 9.77 2.64
N LEU A 157 4.75 10.60 1.74
CA LEU A 157 5.23 10.69 0.36
C LEU A 157 6.67 11.22 0.28
N GLY A 158 7.05 12.15 1.15
CA GLY A 158 8.42 12.63 1.27
C GLY A 158 9.39 11.50 1.65
N GLU A 159 9.02 10.65 2.61
CA GLU A 159 9.78 9.48 3.01
C GLU A 159 9.85 8.43 1.90
N PHE A 160 8.72 8.13 1.22
CA PHE A 160 8.72 7.22 0.07
C PHE A 160 9.68 7.71 -1.02
N ARG A 161 9.64 9.02 -1.31
CA ARG A 161 10.59 9.60 -2.27
C ARG A 161 12.03 9.56 -1.78
N ARG A 162 12.29 9.80 -0.49
CA ARG A 162 13.63 9.78 0.08
C ARG A 162 14.28 8.39 -0.05
N VAL A 163 13.57 7.35 0.35
CA VAL A 163 14.09 5.98 0.34
C VAL A 163 14.22 5.39 -1.07
N LEU A 164 13.44 5.86 -2.04
CA LEU A 164 13.58 5.43 -3.42
C LEU A 164 14.91 5.91 -4.03
N LYS A 165 15.56 5.05 -4.80
CA LYS A 165 16.68 5.41 -5.67
C LYS A 165 16.21 6.39 -6.76
N PRO A 166 17.12 7.20 -7.35
CA PRO A 166 16.81 7.93 -8.58
C PRO A 166 16.31 6.96 -9.67
N GLY A 167 15.16 7.23 -10.27
CA GLY A 167 14.50 6.32 -11.22
C GLY A 167 13.70 5.19 -10.56
N GLY A 168 13.71 5.07 -9.24
CA GLY A 168 12.86 4.13 -8.51
C GLY A 168 11.37 4.49 -8.61
N VAL A 169 10.50 3.51 -8.38
CA VAL A 169 9.07 3.59 -8.67
C VAL A 169 8.23 3.49 -7.40
N LEU A 170 7.32 4.44 -7.23
CA LEU A 170 6.21 4.33 -6.29
C LEU A 170 5.05 3.60 -6.98
N LEU A 171 4.68 2.43 -6.49
CA LEU A 171 3.49 1.69 -6.85
C LEU A 171 2.40 1.98 -5.82
N PHE A 172 1.46 2.80 -6.20
CA PHE A 172 0.43 3.32 -5.31
C PHE A 172 -0.95 2.87 -5.77
N ALA A 173 -1.71 2.18 -4.91
CA ALA A 173 -3.06 1.72 -5.21
C ALA A 173 -3.97 1.95 -4.02
N GLU A 174 -4.92 2.88 -4.16
CA GLU A 174 -5.71 3.37 -3.04
C GLU A 174 -7.20 3.52 -3.35
N SER A 175 -7.97 3.41 -2.30
CA SER A 175 -9.38 3.79 -2.26
C SER A 175 -9.52 5.30 -2.12
N THR A 176 -10.42 5.88 -2.90
CA THR A 176 -10.68 7.32 -2.88
C THR A 176 -11.73 7.69 -1.83
N ASP A 177 -11.91 8.98 -1.61
CA ASP A 177 -12.95 9.50 -0.74
C ASP A 177 -14.37 9.08 -1.17
N ALA A 178 -14.60 8.86 -2.46
CA ALA A 178 -15.87 8.39 -2.98
C ALA A 178 -16.24 7.00 -2.46
N TYR A 179 -15.25 6.12 -2.29
CA TYR A 179 -15.44 4.79 -1.70
C TYR A 179 -15.47 4.85 -0.18
N ILE A 180 -14.45 5.46 0.43
CA ILE A 180 -14.28 5.50 1.89
C ILE A 180 -15.46 6.20 2.60
N LYS A 181 -16.02 7.25 1.98
CA LYS A 181 -17.18 7.99 2.53
C LYS A 181 -18.52 7.30 2.27
N SER A 182 -18.56 6.17 1.54
CA SER A 182 -19.80 5.43 1.33
C SER A 182 -20.35 4.90 2.66
N TRP A 183 -21.67 4.77 2.75
CA TRP A 183 -22.32 4.35 4.01
C TRP A 183 -21.93 2.92 4.41
N VAL A 184 -21.71 2.02 3.43
CA VAL A 184 -21.28 0.64 3.69
C VAL A 184 -19.89 0.61 4.31
N ILE A 185 -18.92 1.33 3.72
CA ILE A 185 -17.55 1.37 4.22
C ILE A 185 -17.49 2.01 5.60
N ARG A 186 -18.23 3.10 5.82
CA ARG A 186 -18.32 3.73 7.16
C ARG A 186 -18.93 2.83 8.23
N LEU A 187 -19.80 1.89 7.84
CA LEU A 187 -20.40 0.93 8.76
C LEU A 187 -19.39 -0.19 9.12
N LEU A 188 -18.64 -0.67 8.13
CA LEU A 188 -17.82 -1.87 8.28
C LEU A 188 -16.36 -1.58 8.66
N PHE A 189 -15.83 -0.41 8.30
CA PHE A 189 -14.42 -0.05 8.45
C PHE A 189 -14.25 1.30 9.16
N ARG A 190 -13.06 1.54 9.70
CA ARG A 190 -12.71 2.82 10.33
C ARG A 190 -11.59 3.50 9.57
N HIS A 191 -11.79 4.80 9.29
CA HIS A 191 -10.84 5.62 8.54
C HIS A 191 -10.76 7.04 9.10
N PRO A 192 -9.60 7.71 9.04
CA PRO A 192 -9.47 9.14 9.36
C PRO A 192 -10.14 9.97 8.25
N MET A 193 -11.38 10.37 8.45
CA MET A 193 -12.25 10.96 7.42
C MET A 193 -11.74 12.30 6.85
N HIS A 194 -10.92 13.03 7.62
CA HIS A 194 -10.41 14.36 7.24
C HIS A 194 -9.27 14.34 6.23
N VAL A 195 -8.58 13.20 6.07
CA VAL A 195 -7.44 13.06 5.15
C VAL A 195 -7.81 12.44 3.80
N GLN A 196 -9.06 12.00 3.64
CA GLN A 196 -9.50 11.29 2.43
C GLN A 196 -9.49 12.21 1.21
N LYS A 197 -9.00 11.70 0.08
CA LYS A 197 -8.83 12.44 -1.18
C LYS A 197 -9.61 11.78 -2.32
N SER A 198 -9.97 12.60 -3.29
CA SER A 198 -10.38 12.11 -4.62
C SER A 198 -9.20 11.48 -5.36
N ALA A 199 -9.47 10.79 -6.46
CA ALA A 199 -8.41 10.26 -7.34
C ALA A 199 -7.45 11.37 -7.78
N ASP A 200 -7.98 12.48 -8.29
CA ASP A 200 -7.17 13.63 -8.71
C ASP A 200 -6.38 14.22 -7.53
N GLY A 201 -7.00 14.30 -6.35
CA GLY A 201 -6.34 14.79 -5.15
C GLY A 201 -5.11 13.96 -4.74
N TYR A 202 -5.16 12.62 -4.89
CA TYR A 202 -3.99 11.77 -4.68
C TYR A 202 -2.94 11.97 -5.78
N LEU A 203 -3.35 12.03 -7.05
CA LEU A 203 -2.43 12.24 -8.17
C LEU A 203 -1.69 13.59 -8.05
N ASP A 204 -2.39 14.65 -7.68
CA ASP A 204 -1.79 15.96 -7.47
C ASP A 204 -0.82 15.96 -6.28
N MET A 205 -1.15 15.27 -5.21
CA MET A 205 -0.28 15.11 -4.05
C MET A 205 1.01 14.35 -4.40
N ILE A 206 0.91 13.28 -5.20
CA ILE A 206 2.07 12.50 -5.67
C ILE A 206 2.96 13.37 -6.58
N ARG A 207 2.37 14.15 -7.50
CA ARG A 207 3.14 15.11 -8.32
C ARG A 207 3.81 16.18 -7.46
N GLY A 208 3.07 16.73 -6.50
CA GLY A 208 3.58 17.75 -5.56
C GLY A 208 4.74 17.24 -4.70
N ALA A 209 4.81 15.93 -4.44
CA ALA A 209 5.92 15.29 -3.76
C ALA A 209 7.15 15.06 -4.67
N GLY A 210 7.10 15.43 -5.95
CA GLY A 210 8.22 15.35 -6.89
C GLY A 210 8.34 14.00 -7.62
N PHE A 211 7.22 13.29 -7.78
CA PHE A 211 7.11 12.13 -8.65
C PHE A 211 6.62 12.51 -10.04
N SER A 212 7.03 11.76 -11.05
CA SER A 212 6.61 11.94 -12.44
C SER A 212 5.83 10.72 -12.94
N PHE A 213 4.74 10.96 -13.65
CA PHE A 213 3.93 9.94 -14.32
C PHE A 213 3.03 10.60 -15.37
N GLY A 214 2.72 9.87 -16.44
CA GLY A 214 1.77 10.25 -17.47
C GLY A 214 0.41 9.55 -17.29
N SER A 215 -0.51 9.78 -18.21
CA SER A 215 -1.82 9.11 -18.21
C SER A 215 -1.72 7.60 -18.40
N GLN A 216 -0.69 7.11 -19.10
CA GLN A 216 -0.42 5.69 -19.29
C GLN A 216 0.00 4.97 -18.00
N ASN A 217 0.48 5.72 -17.01
CA ASN A 217 0.90 5.19 -15.71
C ASN A 217 -0.20 5.24 -14.64
N VAL A 218 -1.43 5.61 -15.03
CA VAL A 218 -2.58 5.75 -14.13
C VAL A 218 -3.70 4.83 -14.58
N SER A 219 -4.34 4.19 -13.63
CA SER A 219 -5.56 3.40 -13.82
C SER A 219 -6.57 3.75 -12.74
N MET A 220 -7.85 3.76 -13.11
CA MET A 220 -8.96 3.93 -12.17
C MET A 220 -9.88 2.71 -12.29
N PRO A 221 -9.53 1.58 -11.63
CA PRO A 221 -10.27 0.34 -11.75
C PRO A 221 -11.71 0.48 -11.26
N TYR A 222 -12.63 -0.14 -11.97
CA TYR A 222 -14.05 -0.18 -11.59
C TYR A 222 -14.45 -1.62 -11.26
N LEU A 223 -14.03 -2.03 -10.08
CA LEU A 223 -14.21 -3.40 -9.60
C LEU A 223 -15.59 -3.57 -8.93
N TRP A 224 -16.14 -4.77 -8.94
CA TRP A 224 -17.47 -5.04 -8.37
C TRP A 224 -17.60 -4.62 -6.90
N TRP A 225 -16.55 -4.82 -6.10
CA TRP A 225 -16.54 -4.49 -4.68
C TRP A 225 -16.34 -2.99 -4.40
N SER A 226 -15.72 -2.25 -5.32
CA SER A 226 -15.46 -0.81 -5.18
C SER A 226 -16.54 0.07 -5.79
N ARG A 227 -17.57 -0.54 -6.41
CA ARG A 227 -18.71 0.21 -6.94
C ARG A 227 -19.44 0.89 -5.80
N ALA A 228 -19.56 2.21 -5.91
CA ALA A 228 -20.01 3.07 -4.84
C ALA A 228 -21.32 2.60 -4.19
N THR A 229 -21.48 2.86 -2.92
CA THR A 229 -22.68 2.76 -2.09
C THR A 229 -23.38 1.41 -1.92
N ASP A 230 -23.38 0.51 -2.93
CA ASP A 230 -24.19 -0.71 -2.91
C ASP A 230 -23.51 -1.95 -3.55
N PHE A 231 -22.18 -1.93 -3.68
CA PHE A 231 -21.39 -2.96 -4.35
C PHE A 231 -21.89 -3.28 -5.79
N GLY A 232 -22.47 -2.28 -6.46
CA GLY A 232 -22.99 -2.41 -7.81
C GLY A 232 -24.33 -3.17 -7.90
N LEU A 233 -25.07 -3.30 -6.79
CA LEU A 233 -26.38 -3.97 -6.80
C LEU A 233 -27.37 -3.26 -7.73
N LEU A 234 -27.47 -1.93 -7.64
CA LEU A 234 -28.35 -1.13 -8.50
C LEU A 234 -27.97 -1.22 -9.98
N GLU A 235 -26.69 -1.38 -10.30
CA GLU A 235 -26.24 -1.64 -11.68
C GLU A 235 -26.67 -3.03 -12.15
N ARG A 236 -26.53 -4.05 -11.30
CA ARG A 236 -26.90 -5.44 -11.62
C ARG A 236 -28.40 -5.59 -11.89
N ILE A 237 -29.24 -4.85 -11.21
CA ILE A 237 -30.70 -4.84 -11.42
C ILE A 237 -31.14 -3.79 -12.44
N GLY A 238 -30.21 -3.07 -13.08
CA GLY A 238 -30.48 -2.13 -14.16
C GLY A 238 -31.01 -0.76 -13.74
N LEU A 239 -31.06 -0.47 -12.45
CA LEU A 239 -31.55 0.82 -11.91
C LEU A 239 -30.50 1.93 -11.96
N HIS A 240 -29.22 1.58 -12.01
CA HIS A 240 -28.13 2.53 -12.13
C HIS A 240 -27.19 2.12 -13.28
N ARG A 241 -26.86 3.05 -14.16
CA ARG A 241 -25.88 2.84 -15.24
C ARG A 241 -24.82 3.93 -15.14
N PRO A 242 -23.64 3.65 -14.56
CA PRO A 242 -22.57 4.62 -14.47
C PRO A 242 -22.12 5.00 -15.87
N GLN A 243 -22.12 6.29 -16.16
CA GLN A 243 -21.62 6.80 -17.43
C GLN A 243 -20.10 7.00 -17.30
N PRO A 244 -19.28 6.45 -18.20
CA PRO A 244 -17.85 6.75 -18.25
C PRO A 244 -17.60 8.26 -18.25
N GLY A 245 -16.65 8.73 -17.42
CA GLY A 245 -16.32 10.13 -17.26
C GLY A 245 -17.27 10.98 -16.40
N LYS A 246 -18.41 10.41 -15.97
CA LYS A 246 -19.36 11.10 -15.05
C LYS A 246 -19.44 10.46 -13.66
N ARG A 247 -18.90 9.26 -13.51
CA ARG A 247 -18.81 8.58 -12.20
C ARG A 247 -17.70 9.20 -11.36
N ARG A 248 -17.89 9.20 -10.04
CA ARG A 248 -16.77 9.45 -9.12
C ARG A 248 -15.91 8.19 -9.09
N GLU A 249 -14.62 8.35 -9.31
CA GLU A 249 -13.69 7.24 -9.25
C GLU A 249 -13.50 6.78 -7.80
N THR A 250 -13.61 5.49 -7.56
CA THR A 250 -13.54 4.88 -6.24
C THR A 250 -12.19 4.30 -5.90
N LEU A 251 -11.37 4.04 -6.92
CA LEU A 251 -10.02 3.53 -6.82
C LEU A 251 -9.08 4.36 -7.72
N VAL A 252 -7.84 4.44 -7.34
CA VAL A 252 -6.76 5.00 -8.15
C VAL A 252 -5.49 4.17 -7.97
N ASN A 253 -4.93 3.71 -9.10
CA ASN A 253 -3.64 3.05 -9.17
C ASN A 253 -2.69 3.91 -9.99
N VAL A 254 -1.46 4.08 -9.53
CA VAL A 254 -0.43 4.82 -10.26
C VAL A 254 0.95 4.21 -10.04
N ALA A 255 1.72 4.11 -11.14
CA ALA A 255 3.15 3.84 -11.11
C ALA A 255 3.89 5.16 -11.36
N ALA A 256 4.47 5.74 -10.32
CA ALA A 256 5.08 7.07 -10.37
C ALA A 256 6.60 6.97 -10.15
N VAL A 257 7.38 7.61 -11.01
CA VAL A 257 8.85 7.54 -10.99
C VAL A 257 9.43 8.69 -10.18
N LYS A 258 10.40 8.39 -9.30
CA LYS A 258 11.23 9.43 -8.67
C LYS A 258 12.15 10.05 -9.71
N VAL A 259 11.88 11.30 -10.10
CA VAL A 259 12.81 12.11 -10.90
C VAL A 259 14.06 12.47 -10.09
N ARG A 260 15.17 12.63 -10.79
CA ARG A 260 16.47 12.96 -10.19
C ARG A 260 16.45 14.27 -9.42
#